data_5504454dee4d1078dc71407a94dd0592
#
_entry.id   5504454dee4d1078dc71407a94dd0592
#
_cell.length_a   1.000
_cell.length_b   1.000
_cell.length_c   1.000
_cell.angle_alpha   90.00
_cell.angle_beta   90.00
_cell.angle_gamma   90.00
#
_symmetry.space_group_name_H-M   'P 1'
#
loop_
_entity.id
_entity.type
_entity.pdbx_description
1 polymer ?
#
loop_
_entity_poly.entity_id
_entity_poly.type
_entity_poly.pdbx_seq_one_letter_code
_entity_poly.pdbx_strand_id
1 'polypeptide(L)'
;MEAIVLAGGLGTRLASRLHGLPKPMAPVAGRPFLEILLTQLRRSGCTRVQLSVGHQHAVIQDHFGADFGGMAIDYVVESVPLGTGGAIRLALAQAREESVLVLNGDTFLDADYADLLRFHSSQGAAVTLAIVHRDDVSRYGSVTIEDQRIVGFQEKGSSAPGQTSAGPINSGWISAGTYVLARNLAWPSALAEKFSIERDFFVPEVTRLRIAAFKVAGFFLDIGIPEDLDRAQTELSQFFQ
;
A
#
# COMPACT_ATOMS: atom_id res chain seq x y z
N MET A 1 13.66 -11.41 -0.14
CA MET A 1 12.43 -10.64 0.12
C MET A 1 11.59 -10.57 -1.14
N GLU A 2 10.30 -10.80 -1.02
CA GLU A 2 9.32 -10.74 -2.09
C GLU A 2 8.28 -9.66 -1.79
N ALA A 3 7.80 -8.97 -2.84
CA ALA A 3 6.81 -7.93 -2.70
C ALA A 3 5.65 -8.08 -3.70
N ILE A 4 4.49 -7.55 -3.35
CA ILE A 4 3.33 -7.32 -4.21
C ILE A 4 3.11 -5.81 -4.29
N VAL A 5 2.96 -5.25 -5.49
CA VAL A 5 2.58 -3.85 -5.68
C VAL A 5 1.22 -3.78 -6.38
N LEU A 6 0.27 -3.09 -5.75
CA LEU A 6 -1.09 -2.92 -6.27
C LEU A 6 -1.12 -1.82 -7.34
N ALA A 7 -1.00 -2.19 -8.59
CA ALA A 7 -0.88 -1.30 -9.74
C ALA A 7 -2.13 -1.31 -10.68
N GLY A 8 -3.24 -1.96 -10.27
CA GLY A 8 -4.45 -2.15 -11.09
C GLY A 8 -5.51 -1.04 -10.99
N GLY A 9 -5.28 0.00 -10.19
CA GLY A 9 -6.26 1.05 -9.94
C GLY A 9 -6.56 1.93 -11.15
N LEU A 10 -7.85 2.27 -11.37
CA LEU A 10 -8.32 3.06 -12.52
C LEU A 10 -7.87 4.54 -12.50
N GLY A 11 -7.40 5.07 -11.37
CA GLY A 11 -6.88 6.44 -11.26
C GLY A 11 -7.83 7.57 -11.65
N THR A 12 -9.15 7.38 -11.51
CA THR A 12 -10.19 8.29 -12.02
C THR A 12 -10.05 9.74 -11.55
N ARG A 13 -9.58 9.97 -10.32
CA ARG A 13 -9.34 11.32 -9.75
C ARG A 13 -8.18 12.07 -10.43
N LEU A 14 -7.24 11.33 -11.02
CA LEU A 14 -6.09 11.88 -11.73
C LEU A 14 -6.22 11.80 -13.26
N ALA A 15 -7.35 11.33 -13.80
CA ALA A 15 -7.51 11.04 -15.23
C ALA A 15 -7.11 12.22 -16.14
N SER A 16 -7.44 13.46 -15.76
CA SER A 16 -7.09 14.67 -16.50
C SER A 16 -5.58 14.96 -16.52
N ARG A 17 -4.82 14.46 -15.54
CA ARG A 17 -3.37 14.69 -15.39
C ARG A 17 -2.55 13.54 -15.99
N LEU A 18 -3.16 12.38 -16.16
CA LEU A 18 -2.46 11.17 -16.60
C LEU A 18 -2.37 11.02 -18.12
N HIS A 19 -3.11 11.84 -18.90
CA HIS A 19 -3.12 11.79 -20.36
C HIS A 19 -3.27 10.38 -20.94
N GLY A 20 -4.12 9.56 -20.31
CA GLY A 20 -4.38 8.18 -20.74
C GLY A 20 -3.42 7.13 -20.16
N LEU A 21 -2.45 7.49 -19.34
CA LEU A 21 -1.58 6.54 -18.65
C LEU A 21 -2.30 5.93 -17.42
N PRO A 22 -1.99 4.67 -17.05
CA PRO A 22 -2.42 4.12 -15.77
C PRO A 22 -1.75 4.86 -14.61
N LYS A 23 -2.45 5.00 -13.47
CA LYS A 23 -2.00 5.81 -12.31
C LYS A 23 -0.57 5.51 -11.85
N PRO A 24 -0.11 4.24 -11.77
CA PRO A 24 1.27 3.94 -11.38
C PRO A 24 2.33 4.48 -12.36
N MET A 25 1.91 4.79 -13.60
CA MET A 25 2.78 5.39 -14.63
C MET A 25 2.73 6.91 -14.62
N ALA A 26 2.08 7.55 -13.63
CA ALA A 26 2.10 9.00 -13.47
C ALA A 26 3.54 9.52 -13.47
N PRO A 27 3.90 10.51 -14.32
CA PRO A 27 5.25 11.03 -14.35
C PRO A 27 5.55 11.86 -13.09
N VAL A 28 6.63 11.52 -12.42
CA VAL A 28 7.17 12.24 -11.26
C VAL A 28 8.65 12.50 -11.50
N ALA A 29 9.03 13.76 -11.59
CA ALA A 29 10.39 14.19 -11.91
C ALA A 29 10.99 13.46 -13.14
N GLY A 30 10.16 13.26 -14.17
CA GLY A 30 10.56 12.63 -15.44
C GLY A 30 10.57 11.08 -15.43
N ARG A 31 10.13 10.43 -14.35
CA ARG A 31 10.08 8.96 -14.23
C ARG A 31 8.66 8.51 -13.86
N PRO A 32 8.22 7.30 -14.24
CA PRO A 32 6.99 6.71 -13.72
C PRO A 32 7.05 6.60 -12.19
N PHE A 33 5.95 6.89 -11.50
CA PHE A 33 5.90 6.73 -10.04
C PHE A 33 6.21 5.29 -9.61
N LEU A 34 5.74 4.29 -10.37
CA LEU A 34 6.05 2.88 -10.13
C LEU A 34 7.56 2.59 -10.18
N GLU A 35 8.32 3.27 -11.05
CA GLU A 35 9.79 3.13 -11.12
C GLU A 35 10.46 3.54 -9.80
N ILE A 36 9.94 4.59 -9.15
CA ILE A 36 10.42 5.05 -7.85
C ILE A 36 10.20 3.97 -6.78
N LEU A 37 9.00 3.35 -6.76
CA LEU A 37 8.69 2.26 -5.83
C LEU A 37 9.57 1.02 -6.10
N LEU A 38 9.74 0.63 -7.35
CA LEU A 38 10.60 -0.49 -7.73
C LEU A 38 12.07 -0.23 -7.36
N THR A 39 12.54 1.00 -7.53
CA THR A 39 13.90 1.40 -7.11
C THR A 39 14.07 1.24 -5.59
N GLN A 40 13.09 1.69 -4.80
CA GLN A 40 13.11 1.54 -3.35
C GLN A 40 13.08 0.06 -2.93
N LEU A 41 12.20 -0.75 -3.52
CA LEU A 41 12.13 -2.19 -3.27
C LEU A 41 13.47 -2.88 -3.55
N ARG A 42 14.07 -2.59 -4.71
CA ARG A 42 15.37 -3.15 -5.09
C ARG A 42 16.48 -2.74 -4.11
N ARG A 43 16.53 -1.46 -3.72
CA ARG A 43 17.50 -0.95 -2.71
C ARG A 43 17.33 -1.63 -1.35
N SER A 44 16.10 -2.00 -0.98
CA SER A 44 15.78 -2.74 0.24
C SER A 44 16.08 -4.24 0.15
N GLY A 45 16.65 -4.73 -0.98
CA GLY A 45 17.00 -6.14 -1.15
C GLY A 45 15.84 -7.02 -1.64
N CYS A 46 14.80 -6.42 -2.25
CA CYS A 46 13.77 -7.19 -2.92
C CYS A 46 14.36 -7.88 -4.17
N THR A 47 14.13 -9.17 -4.31
CA THR A 47 14.63 -9.98 -5.43
C THR A 47 13.53 -10.39 -6.40
N ARG A 48 12.28 -10.25 -5.98
CA ARG A 48 11.10 -10.58 -6.78
C ARG A 48 9.94 -9.67 -6.41
N VAL A 49 9.27 -9.10 -7.40
CA VAL A 49 8.05 -8.31 -7.22
C VAL A 49 6.93 -8.86 -8.11
N GLN A 50 5.74 -8.98 -7.55
CA GLN A 50 4.51 -9.24 -8.30
C GLN A 50 3.77 -7.91 -8.48
N LEU A 51 3.57 -7.48 -9.71
CA LEU A 51 2.75 -6.33 -10.04
C LEU A 51 1.32 -6.81 -10.27
N SER A 52 0.41 -6.52 -9.33
CA SER A 52 -1.03 -6.73 -9.54
C SER A 52 -1.55 -5.61 -10.42
N VAL A 53 -1.89 -5.94 -11.64
CA VAL A 53 -2.23 -5.00 -12.72
C VAL A 53 -3.61 -5.32 -13.29
N GLY A 54 -4.29 -4.31 -13.82
CA GLY A 54 -5.62 -4.44 -14.41
C GLY A 54 -5.71 -3.71 -15.75
N HIS A 55 -6.61 -2.74 -15.83
CA HIS A 55 -6.77 -1.94 -17.05
C HIS A 55 -5.44 -1.30 -17.49
N GLN A 56 -5.14 -1.37 -18.81
CA GLN A 56 -3.89 -0.87 -19.40
C GLN A 56 -2.61 -1.55 -18.86
N HIS A 57 -2.69 -2.77 -18.37
CA HIS A 57 -1.51 -3.52 -17.89
C HIS A 57 -0.38 -3.62 -18.93
N ALA A 58 -0.72 -3.67 -20.22
CA ALA A 58 0.28 -3.73 -21.30
C ALA A 58 1.27 -2.55 -21.24
N VAL A 59 0.79 -1.33 -20.94
CA VAL A 59 1.67 -0.14 -20.78
C VAL A 59 2.73 -0.35 -19.71
N ILE A 60 2.36 -1.00 -18.60
CA ILE A 60 3.29 -1.30 -17.50
C ILE A 60 4.25 -2.42 -17.91
N GLN A 61 3.72 -3.48 -18.54
CA GLN A 61 4.51 -4.64 -18.99
C GLN A 61 5.53 -4.24 -20.06
N ASP A 62 5.14 -3.44 -21.05
CA ASP A 62 6.02 -2.97 -22.11
C ASP A 62 7.15 -2.06 -21.59
N HIS A 63 6.86 -1.30 -20.51
CA HIS A 63 7.85 -0.39 -19.93
C HIS A 63 8.88 -1.10 -19.05
N PHE A 64 8.44 -2.02 -18.18
CA PHE A 64 9.30 -2.63 -17.16
C PHE A 64 9.82 -4.03 -17.55
N GLY A 65 9.16 -4.74 -18.47
CA GLY A 65 9.54 -6.10 -18.85
C GLY A 65 9.47 -7.09 -17.69
N ALA A 66 10.38 -8.06 -17.67
CA ALA A 66 10.41 -9.13 -16.67
C ALA A 66 11.52 -8.97 -15.61
N ASP A 67 12.34 -7.92 -15.70
CA ASP A 67 13.46 -7.66 -14.79
C ASP A 67 13.65 -6.16 -14.57
N PHE A 68 13.88 -5.77 -13.33
CA PHE A 68 14.22 -4.40 -12.97
C PHE A 68 15.53 -4.37 -12.18
N GLY A 69 16.63 -4.29 -12.93
CA GLY A 69 17.97 -4.20 -12.35
C GLY A 69 18.34 -5.38 -11.44
N GLY A 70 18.01 -6.61 -11.88
CA GLY A 70 18.24 -7.87 -11.17
C GLY A 70 17.11 -8.29 -10.23
N MET A 71 16.04 -7.52 -10.11
CA MET A 71 14.81 -7.89 -9.42
C MET A 71 13.80 -8.44 -10.42
N ALA A 72 13.41 -9.71 -10.29
CA ALA A 72 12.43 -10.34 -11.18
C ALA A 72 11.05 -9.68 -11.03
N ILE A 73 10.36 -9.42 -12.14
CA ILE A 73 9.00 -8.90 -12.19
C ILE A 73 8.05 -9.97 -12.73
N ASP A 74 7.06 -10.32 -11.94
CA ASP A 74 5.91 -11.11 -12.38
C ASP A 74 4.66 -10.23 -12.44
N TYR A 75 3.73 -10.54 -13.34
CA TYR A 75 2.49 -9.79 -13.51
C TYR A 75 1.29 -10.64 -13.15
N VAL A 76 0.49 -10.16 -12.21
CA VAL A 76 -0.79 -10.77 -11.83
C VAL A 76 -1.90 -9.91 -12.42
N VAL A 77 -2.44 -10.37 -13.56
CA VAL A 77 -3.42 -9.60 -14.33
C VAL A 77 -4.83 -9.87 -13.82
N GLU A 78 -5.51 -8.81 -13.38
CA GLU A 78 -6.93 -8.85 -13.01
C GLU A 78 -7.81 -8.77 -14.26
N SER A 79 -8.56 -9.83 -14.56
CA SER A 79 -9.53 -9.84 -15.67
C SER A 79 -10.72 -8.92 -15.41
N VAL A 80 -11.06 -8.73 -14.14
CA VAL A 80 -12.07 -7.80 -13.62
C VAL A 80 -11.53 -7.12 -12.37
N PRO A 81 -11.93 -5.88 -12.04
CA PRO A 81 -11.44 -5.20 -10.84
C PRO A 81 -11.82 -5.96 -9.57
N LEU A 82 -10.83 -6.50 -8.84
CA LEU A 82 -11.01 -7.31 -7.63
C LEU A 82 -11.02 -6.49 -6.33
N GLY A 83 -10.69 -5.19 -6.41
CA GLY A 83 -10.43 -4.37 -5.25
C GLY A 83 -9.10 -4.74 -4.57
N THR A 84 -8.66 -3.95 -3.60
CA THR A 84 -7.34 -4.15 -2.98
C THR A 84 -7.17 -5.52 -2.35
N GLY A 85 -8.18 -6.03 -1.66
CA GLY A 85 -8.12 -7.32 -0.98
C GLY A 85 -8.17 -8.51 -1.95
N GLY A 86 -9.03 -8.47 -2.98
CA GLY A 86 -9.11 -9.52 -3.98
C GLY A 86 -7.81 -9.59 -4.81
N ALA A 87 -7.25 -8.45 -5.19
CA ALA A 87 -5.97 -8.33 -5.87
C ALA A 87 -4.81 -8.94 -5.04
N ILE A 88 -4.74 -8.59 -3.74
CA ILE A 88 -3.76 -9.17 -2.82
C ILE A 88 -3.95 -10.68 -2.70
N ARG A 89 -5.18 -11.16 -2.51
CA ARG A 89 -5.48 -12.60 -2.40
C ARG A 89 -5.02 -13.38 -3.62
N LEU A 90 -5.26 -12.83 -4.81
CA LEU A 90 -4.84 -13.45 -6.07
C LEU A 90 -3.31 -13.51 -6.20
N ALA A 91 -2.62 -12.41 -5.90
CA ALA A 91 -1.17 -12.34 -5.96
C ALA A 91 -0.49 -13.19 -4.87
N LEU A 92 -1.05 -13.18 -3.64
CA LEU A 92 -0.51 -13.92 -2.50
C LEU A 92 -0.54 -15.44 -2.75
N ALA A 93 -1.52 -15.94 -3.51
CA ALA A 93 -1.58 -17.34 -3.91
C ALA A 93 -0.40 -17.79 -4.80
N GLN A 94 0.29 -16.85 -5.45
CA GLN A 94 1.47 -17.09 -6.29
C GLN A 94 2.79 -16.73 -5.58
N ALA A 95 2.72 -16.27 -4.34
CA ALA A 95 3.88 -15.90 -3.54
C ALA A 95 4.70 -17.13 -3.15
N ARG A 96 6.02 -16.92 -2.99
CA ARG A 96 6.99 -17.98 -2.65
C ARG A 96 7.48 -17.86 -1.22
N GLU A 97 7.63 -16.63 -0.73
CA GLU A 97 8.09 -16.34 0.63
C GLU A 97 6.95 -16.52 1.65
N GLU A 98 7.29 -16.85 2.90
CA GLU A 98 6.32 -17.01 3.98
C GLU A 98 5.68 -15.69 4.40
N SER A 99 6.45 -14.60 4.32
CA SER A 99 6.00 -13.24 4.61
C SER A 99 6.23 -12.37 3.38
N VAL A 100 5.19 -11.72 2.92
CA VAL A 100 5.17 -10.94 1.68
C VAL A 100 4.90 -9.48 1.98
N LEU A 101 5.77 -8.61 1.48
CA LEU A 101 5.57 -7.17 1.53
C LEU A 101 4.50 -6.77 0.50
N VAL A 102 3.54 -5.95 0.87
CA VAL A 102 2.49 -5.44 -0.02
C VAL A 102 2.49 -3.92 0.02
N LEU A 103 2.50 -3.29 -1.15
CA LEU A 103 2.47 -1.84 -1.30
C LEU A 103 1.32 -1.40 -2.19
N ASN A 104 0.68 -0.30 -1.82
CA ASN A 104 -0.16 0.44 -2.76
C ASN A 104 0.72 1.06 -3.85
N GLY A 105 0.37 0.90 -5.12
CA GLY A 105 1.14 1.39 -6.26
C GLY A 105 1.02 2.91 -6.51
N ASP A 106 0.39 3.62 -5.60
CA ASP A 106 0.17 5.07 -5.65
C ASP A 106 0.65 5.79 -4.38
N THR A 107 1.38 5.08 -3.51
CA THR A 107 1.83 5.59 -2.22
C THR A 107 3.33 5.34 -2.06
N PHE A 108 4.06 6.38 -1.71
CA PHE A 108 5.48 6.29 -1.34
C PHE A 108 5.62 6.40 0.18
N LEU A 109 6.38 5.48 0.75
CA LEU A 109 6.73 5.46 2.17
C LEU A 109 8.25 5.28 2.30
N ASP A 110 8.93 6.27 2.87
CA ASP A 110 10.34 6.14 3.23
C ASP A 110 10.48 5.30 4.49
N ALA A 111 10.68 4.00 4.31
CA ALA A 111 10.81 3.03 5.37
C ALA A 111 11.88 1.99 5.03
N ASP A 112 12.53 1.45 6.06
CA ASP A 112 13.34 0.24 5.94
C ASP A 112 12.41 -1.00 5.88
N TYR A 113 12.20 -1.52 4.67
CA TYR A 113 11.35 -2.69 4.48
C TYR A 113 11.93 -3.97 5.05
N ALA A 114 13.25 -4.05 5.21
CA ALA A 114 13.87 -5.18 5.90
C ALA A 114 13.58 -5.13 7.41
N ASP A 115 13.57 -3.93 8.01
CA ASP A 115 13.15 -3.74 9.41
C ASP A 115 11.67 -4.08 9.60
N LEU A 116 10.82 -3.66 8.68
CA LEU A 116 9.39 -3.98 8.72
C LEU A 116 9.15 -5.50 8.70
N LEU A 117 9.88 -6.24 7.86
CA LEU A 117 9.81 -7.71 7.81
C LEU A 117 10.37 -8.37 9.09
N ARG A 118 11.49 -7.86 9.61
CA ARG A 118 12.03 -8.34 10.90
C ARG A 118 11.04 -8.12 12.04
N PHE A 119 10.45 -6.93 12.09
CA PHE A 119 9.41 -6.62 13.06
C PHE A 119 8.22 -7.56 12.94
N HIS A 120 7.68 -7.76 11.73
CA HIS A 120 6.58 -8.68 11.48
C HIS A 120 6.87 -10.07 12.04
N SER A 121 8.04 -10.62 11.73
CA SER A 121 8.48 -11.94 12.22
C SER A 121 8.55 -11.98 13.74
N SER A 122 9.07 -10.91 14.39
CA SER A 122 9.21 -10.82 15.85
C SER A 122 7.86 -10.76 16.57
N GLN A 123 6.83 -10.23 15.91
CA GLN A 123 5.49 -10.09 16.49
C GLN A 123 4.67 -11.38 16.41
N GLY A 124 5.07 -12.38 15.61
CA GLY A 124 4.27 -13.57 15.33
C GLY A 124 2.87 -13.20 14.79
N ALA A 125 2.76 -12.09 14.08
CA ALA A 125 1.51 -11.58 13.55
C ALA A 125 1.24 -12.14 12.15
N ALA A 126 -0.03 -12.36 11.81
CA ALA A 126 -0.41 -12.72 10.44
C ALA A 126 -0.41 -11.50 9.50
N VAL A 127 -0.56 -10.31 10.07
CA VAL A 127 -0.60 -9.01 9.37
C VAL A 127 0.21 -7.99 10.15
N THR A 128 1.00 -7.19 9.46
CA THR A 128 1.62 -5.97 10.01
C THR A 128 1.31 -4.80 9.09
N LEU A 129 0.82 -3.70 9.63
CA LEU A 129 0.63 -2.46 8.90
C LEU A 129 1.77 -1.49 9.23
N ALA A 130 2.39 -0.91 8.21
CA ALA A 130 3.17 0.30 8.37
C ALA A 130 2.20 1.47 8.57
N ILE A 131 2.44 2.26 9.61
CA ILE A 131 1.60 3.39 10.00
C ILE A 131 2.44 4.64 10.16
N VAL A 132 1.86 5.78 9.77
CA VAL A 132 2.47 7.10 9.90
C VAL A 132 1.56 8.01 10.70
N HIS A 133 2.16 8.92 11.47
CA HIS A 133 1.40 9.95 12.17
C HIS A 133 1.12 11.14 11.24
N ARG A 134 -0.11 11.66 11.28
CA ARG A 134 -0.52 12.85 10.52
C ARG A 134 -1.20 13.85 11.43
N ASP A 135 -0.92 15.13 11.19
CA ASP A 135 -1.57 16.24 11.89
C ASP A 135 -3.01 16.45 11.42
N ASP A 136 -3.35 15.97 10.22
CA ASP A 136 -4.71 15.92 9.68
C ASP A 136 -4.97 14.57 9.03
N VAL A 137 -5.87 13.79 9.66
CA VAL A 137 -6.31 12.46 9.16
C VAL A 137 -7.64 12.52 8.40
N SER A 138 -8.23 13.69 8.18
CA SER A 138 -9.55 13.85 7.54
C SER A 138 -9.64 13.17 6.17
N ARG A 139 -8.53 13.09 5.46
CA ARG A 139 -8.42 12.48 4.12
C ARG A 139 -8.15 10.98 4.15
N TYR A 140 -7.79 10.45 5.30
CA TYR A 140 -7.38 9.06 5.50
C TYR A 140 -8.29 8.38 6.53
N GLY A 141 -8.29 7.07 6.55
CA GLY A 141 -8.81 6.33 7.69
C GLY A 141 -7.77 6.31 8.81
N SER A 142 -8.17 6.50 10.07
CA SER A 142 -7.24 6.42 11.19
C SER A 142 -7.27 5.05 11.85
N VAL A 143 -6.17 4.72 12.54
CA VAL A 143 -6.04 3.47 13.30
C VAL A 143 -5.83 3.76 14.79
N THR A 144 -6.46 2.94 15.64
CA THR A 144 -6.24 2.96 17.08
C THR A 144 -5.23 1.87 17.44
N ILE A 145 -4.25 2.23 18.27
CA ILE A 145 -3.11 1.37 18.59
C ILE A 145 -3.01 1.19 20.09
N GLU A 146 -2.84 -0.05 20.53
CA GLU A 146 -2.45 -0.43 21.90
C GLU A 146 -1.21 -1.33 21.80
N ASP A 147 -0.12 -0.98 22.47
CA ASP A 147 1.11 -1.77 22.58
C ASP A 147 1.61 -2.40 21.26
N GLN A 148 1.76 -1.64 20.20
CA GLN A 148 2.16 -2.12 18.86
C GLN A 148 1.12 -3.02 18.16
N ARG A 149 -0.11 -3.06 18.65
CA ARG A 149 -1.22 -3.76 18.02
C ARG A 149 -2.26 -2.75 17.55
N ILE A 150 -2.81 -2.97 16.37
CA ILE A 150 -4.00 -2.25 15.90
C ILE A 150 -5.22 -2.90 16.55
N VAL A 151 -6.00 -2.10 17.25
CA VAL A 151 -7.21 -2.52 17.97
C VAL A 151 -8.49 -1.92 17.37
N GLY A 152 -8.36 -0.95 16.44
CA GLY A 152 -9.49 -0.34 15.79
C GLY A 152 -9.10 0.42 14.53
N PHE A 153 -10.10 0.61 13.68
CA PHE A 153 -10.04 1.43 12.47
C PHE A 153 -11.20 2.42 12.51
N GLN A 154 -10.94 3.67 12.13
CA GLN A 154 -11.99 4.68 11.92
C GLN A 154 -12.07 5.01 10.44
N GLU A 155 -13.26 4.97 9.89
CA GLU A 155 -13.49 5.35 8.51
C GLU A 155 -13.25 6.85 8.30
N LYS A 156 -12.87 7.19 7.08
CA LYS A 156 -12.71 8.55 6.57
C LYS A 156 -13.96 9.38 6.84
N GLY A 157 -13.76 10.54 7.52
CA GLY A 157 -14.86 11.47 7.81
C GLY A 157 -15.76 11.08 8.99
N SER A 158 -15.49 9.99 9.71
CA SER A 158 -16.20 9.66 10.94
C SER A 158 -15.54 10.34 12.14
N SER A 159 -16.32 11.12 12.91
CA SER A 159 -15.87 11.64 14.22
C SER A 159 -15.92 10.52 15.25
N ALA A 160 -14.90 10.40 16.09
CA ALA A 160 -14.92 9.44 17.18
C ALA A 160 -16.09 9.74 18.12
N PRO A 161 -16.80 8.71 18.65
CA PRO A 161 -17.83 8.91 19.65
C PRO A 161 -17.22 9.62 20.88
N GLY A 162 -17.68 10.83 21.20
CA GLY A 162 -17.21 11.63 22.34
C GLY A 162 -16.28 12.80 22.01
N GLN A 163 -15.87 12.99 20.77
CA GLN A 163 -15.22 14.25 20.36
C GLN A 163 -16.29 15.28 20.00
N THR A 164 -16.43 16.29 20.85
CA THR A 164 -17.20 17.50 20.54
C THR A 164 -16.50 18.27 19.42
N SER A 165 -17.27 18.74 18.46
CA SER A 165 -16.89 19.45 17.22
C SER A 165 -16.17 20.80 17.41
N ALA A 166 -15.37 20.98 18.44
CA ALA A 166 -14.72 22.24 18.81
C ALA A 166 -13.20 22.14 19.04
N GLY A 167 -12.52 21.09 18.54
CA GLY A 167 -11.07 20.97 18.63
C GLY A 167 -10.39 21.03 17.27
N PRO A 168 -9.26 21.70 17.13
CA PRO A 168 -8.52 21.76 15.87
C PRO A 168 -7.86 20.40 15.60
N ILE A 169 -7.96 19.95 14.36
CA ILE A 169 -7.10 18.96 13.71
C ILE A 169 -7.18 17.57 14.34
N ASN A 170 -7.87 16.65 13.68
CA ASN A 170 -7.87 15.24 13.97
C ASN A 170 -6.48 14.62 13.66
N SER A 171 -5.48 14.86 14.52
CA SER A 171 -4.18 14.22 14.39
C SER A 171 -4.29 12.75 14.82
N GLY A 172 -3.52 11.89 14.17
CA GLY A 172 -3.55 10.47 14.50
C GLY A 172 -2.68 9.61 13.61
N TRP A 173 -2.75 8.31 13.85
CA TRP A 173 -2.08 7.31 13.04
C TRP A 173 -2.96 6.88 11.88
N ILE A 174 -2.37 6.76 10.70
CA ILE A 174 -3.04 6.26 9.49
C ILE A 174 -2.28 5.05 8.93
N SER A 175 -2.99 4.19 8.20
CA SER A 175 -2.36 3.17 7.37
C SER A 175 -1.57 3.84 6.24
N ALA A 176 -0.32 3.43 6.06
CA ALA A 176 0.54 3.95 4.99
C ALA A 176 0.38 3.19 3.67
N GLY A 177 -0.63 2.31 3.53
CA GLY A 177 -0.79 1.50 2.32
C GLY A 177 0.36 0.51 2.08
N THR A 178 1.13 0.22 3.13
CA THR A 178 2.23 -0.75 3.12
C THR A 178 1.99 -1.77 4.21
N TYR A 179 2.02 -3.06 3.85
CA TYR A 179 1.69 -4.18 4.73
C TYR A 179 2.74 -5.27 4.63
N VAL A 180 2.87 -6.10 5.66
CA VAL A 180 3.44 -7.45 5.56
C VAL A 180 2.34 -8.45 5.89
N LEU A 181 2.15 -9.41 5.01
CA LEU A 181 1.13 -10.45 5.14
C LEU A 181 1.80 -11.83 5.14
N ALA A 182 1.35 -12.70 6.03
CA ALA A 182 1.68 -14.12 5.93
C ALA A 182 1.09 -14.70 4.63
N ARG A 183 1.89 -15.46 3.88
CA ARG A 183 1.45 -16.11 2.63
C ARG A 183 0.21 -16.99 2.83
N ASN A 184 0.14 -17.68 3.96
CA ASN A 184 -0.95 -18.56 4.34
C ASN A 184 -2.05 -17.84 5.13
N LEU A 185 -2.19 -16.52 4.95
CA LEU A 185 -3.23 -15.73 5.61
C LEU A 185 -4.61 -16.36 5.39
N ALA A 186 -5.30 -16.64 6.50
CA ALA A 186 -6.62 -17.24 6.45
C ALA A 186 -7.67 -16.19 6.06
N TRP A 187 -8.34 -16.40 4.94
CA TRP A 187 -9.41 -15.56 4.47
C TRP A 187 -10.76 -16.08 4.95
N PRO A 188 -11.64 -15.23 5.54
CA PRO A 188 -13.01 -15.64 5.84
C PRO A 188 -13.73 -16.17 4.60
N SER A 189 -14.42 -17.30 4.71
CA SER A 189 -15.14 -17.92 3.60
C SER A 189 -16.29 -17.06 3.04
N ALA A 190 -16.79 -16.11 3.83
CA ALA A 190 -17.84 -15.19 3.44
C ALA A 190 -17.34 -13.98 2.59
N LEU A 191 -16.02 -13.81 2.44
CA LEU A 191 -15.48 -12.71 1.64
C LEU A 191 -15.83 -12.92 0.16
N ALA A 192 -16.39 -11.87 -0.44
CA ALA A 192 -16.62 -11.83 -1.88
C ALA A 192 -15.31 -11.98 -2.66
N GLU A 193 -15.39 -12.18 -3.97
CA GLU A 193 -14.22 -12.17 -4.84
C GLU A 193 -13.59 -10.77 -4.91
N LYS A 194 -14.44 -9.75 -5.03
CA LYS A 194 -14.06 -8.33 -5.01
C LYS A 194 -14.29 -7.75 -3.62
N PHE A 195 -13.22 -7.30 -2.96
CA PHE A 195 -13.29 -6.68 -1.64
C PHE A 195 -12.13 -5.71 -1.38
N SER A 196 -12.33 -4.80 -0.42
CA SER A 196 -11.27 -3.92 0.11
C SER A 196 -10.53 -4.63 1.24
N ILE A 197 -9.19 -4.65 1.20
CA ILE A 197 -8.40 -5.25 2.27
C ILE A 197 -8.64 -4.58 3.63
N GLU A 198 -8.79 -3.27 3.66
CA GLU A 198 -9.01 -2.53 4.89
C GLU A 198 -10.45 -2.66 5.38
N ARG A 199 -11.41 -2.22 4.55
CA ARG A 199 -12.83 -2.15 4.97
C ARG A 199 -13.47 -3.51 5.19
N ASP A 200 -13.21 -4.46 4.28
CA ASP A 200 -13.95 -5.71 4.25
C ASP A 200 -13.19 -6.87 4.93
N PHE A 201 -11.88 -6.66 5.28
CA PHE A 201 -11.10 -7.67 5.98
C PHE A 201 -10.46 -7.13 7.28
N PHE A 202 -9.61 -6.09 7.26
CA PHE A 202 -8.95 -5.66 8.50
C PHE A 202 -9.93 -5.15 9.54
N VAL A 203 -10.91 -4.33 9.15
CA VAL A 203 -11.90 -3.76 10.08
C VAL A 203 -12.71 -4.86 10.79
N PRO A 204 -13.37 -5.83 10.10
CA PRO A 204 -14.13 -6.86 10.76
C PRO A 204 -13.27 -7.88 11.53
N GLU A 205 -12.02 -8.10 11.11
CA GLU A 205 -11.14 -9.11 11.74
C GLU A 205 -10.21 -8.54 12.82
N VAL A 206 -10.22 -7.22 13.09
CA VAL A 206 -9.29 -6.55 14.00
C VAL A 206 -9.27 -7.12 15.42
N THR A 207 -10.40 -7.65 15.89
CA THR A 207 -10.53 -8.28 17.22
C THR A 207 -10.02 -9.72 17.24
N ARG A 208 -10.09 -10.43 16.11
CA ARG A 208 -9.71 -11.84 15.98
C ARG A 208 -8.29 -12.02 15.46
N LEU A 209 -7.90 -11.16 14.52
CA LEU A 209 -6.59 -11.20 13.89
C LEU A 209 -5.61 -10.33 14.66
N ARG A 210 -4.44 -10.88 14.97
CA ARG A 210 -3.36 -10.04 15.50
C ARG A 210 -2.77 -9.21 14.36
N ILE A 211 -3.12 -7.93 14.33
CA ILE A 211 -2.58 -6.96 13.38
C ILE A 211 -1.54 -6.13 14.13
N ALA A 212 -0.26 -6.27 13.76
CA ALA A 212 0.82 -5.48 14.36
C ALA A 212 0.94 -4.11 13.69
N ALA A 213 1.34 -3.12 14.47
CA ALA A 213 1.51 -1.73 14.03
C ALA A 213 3.00 -1.37 13.99
N PHE A 214 3.57 -1.22 12.81
CA PHE A 214 4.93 -0.74 12.62
C PHE A 214 4.93 0.78 12.38
N LYS A 215 5.42 1.54 13.35
CA LYS A 215 5.45 3.01 13.28
C LYS A 215 6.61 3.48 12.41
N VAL A 216 6.31 4.29 11.41
CA VAL A 216 7.29 4.89 10.50
C VAL A 216 7.30 6.41 10.72
N ALA A 217 8.49 6.97 10.96
CA ALA A 217 8.71 8.41 11.05
C ALA A 217 9.17 9.02 9.72
N GLY A 218 9.42 8.20 8.69
CA GLY A 218 9.88 8.62 7.38
C GLY A 218 8.85 9.38 6.56
N PHE A 219 9.30 9.84 5.42
CA PHE A 219 8.46 10.58 4.47
C PHE A 219 7.34 9.68 3.91
N PHE A 220 6.14 10.26 3.80
CA PHE A 220 4.97 9.58 3.24
C PHE A 220 4.24 10.51 2.27
N LEU A 221 3.91 9.99 1.10
CA LEU A 221 3.14 10.70 0.08
C LEU A 221 2.24 9.74 -0.70
N ASP A 222 0.96 10.06 -0.78
CA ASP A 222 -0.03 9.38 -1.63
C ASP A 222 -0.37 10.30 -2.81
N ILE A 223 -0.08 9.87 -4.04
CA ILE A 223 -0.38 10.63 -5.25
C ILE A 223 -1.84 10.51 -5.71
N GLY A 224 -2.78 10.26 -4.79
CA GLY A 224 -4.20 10.03 -5.09
C GLY A 224 -4.98 11.21 -5.64
N ILE A 225 -4.45 12.43 -5.49
CA ILE A 225 -5.06 13.68 -5.95
C ILE A 225 -4.03 14.55 -6.69
N PRO A 226 -4.49 15.50 -7.54
CA PRO A 226 -3.60 16.36 -8.33
C PRO A 226 -2.56 17.13 -7.50
N GLU A 227 -2.98 17.69 -6.36
CA GLU A 227 -2.13 18.48 -5.48
C GLU A 227 -0.95 17.66 -4.92
N ASP A 228 -1.20 16.40 -4.56
CA ASP A 228 -0.14 15.52 -4.06
C ASP A 228 0.75 15.00 -5.19
N LEU A 229 0.22 14.83 -6.41
CA LEU A 229 1.04 14.54 -7.60
C LEU A 229 1.96 15.74 -7.94
N ASP A 230 1.49 16.97 -7.78
CA ASP A 230 2.32 18.17 -7.97
C ASP A 230 3.42 18.26 -6.88
N ARG A 231 3.13 17.95 -5.64
CA ARG A 231 4.11 17.84 -4.55
C ARG A 231 5.16 16.76 -4.82
N ALA A 232 4.73 15.61 -5.37
CA ALA A 232 5.62 14.52 -5.70
C ALA A 232 6.75 14.94 -6.65
N GLN A 233 6.50 15.90 -7.58
CA GLN A 233 7.50 16.36 -8.54
C GLN A 233 8.78 16.89 -7.88
N THR A 234 8.66 17.50 -6.73
CA THR A 234 9.78 18.10 -5.99
C THR A 234 10.22 17.27 -4.80
N GLU A 235 9.25 16.78 -3.99
CA GLU A 235 9.54 16.15 -2.70
C GLU A 235 10.11 14.73 -2.86
N LEU A 236 9.79 14.01 -3.93
CA LEU A 236 10.34 12.66 -4.16
C LEU A 236 11.71 12.66 -4.84
N SER A 237 12.13 13.76 -5.47
CA SER A 237 13.40 13.82 -6.21
C SER A 237 14.63 13.42 -5.38
N GLN A 238 14.60 13.68 -4.07
CA GLN A 238 15.67 13.33 -3.13
C GLN A 238 15.85 11.83 -2.88
N PHE A 239 14.85 11.00 -3.17
CA PHE A 239 14.87 9.57 -2.88
C PHE A 239 15.39 8.70 -4.03
N PHE A 240 15.62 9.28 -5.21
CA PHE A 240 16.06 8.52 -6.38
C PHE A 240 17.19 9.19 -7.21
N GLN A 241 17.92 10.10 -6.57
CA GLN A 241 19.18 10.63 -7.07
C GLN A 241 20.29 9.59 -6.97
#